data_51e256d4b02eb050df6e0819b306a2ba
#
_entry.id   51e256d4b02eb050df6e0819b306a2ba
#
_cell.length_a   1.000
_cell.length_b   1.000
_cell.length_c   1.000
_cell.angle_alpha   90.00
_cell.angle_beta   90.00
_cell.angle_gamma   90.00
#
_symmetry.space_group_name_H-M   'P 1'
#
loop_
_entity.id
_entity.type
_entity.pdbx_description
1 polymer ?
#
loop_
_entity_poly.entity_id
_entity_poly.type
_entity_poly.pdbx_seq_one_letter_code
_entity_poly.pdbx_strand_id
1 'polypeptide(L)'
;MIIDFEYQPVLEDYKKNGDMKLGSILKILENSGNKHSDRAGDAILEGSNSGVAWVLTDWMLELIKYPKYGDKILARTWSEPVKQPLVCTRDFEMYCNGELTVKGTTKWIRLDLTTGRPCKVTEDIIAKYQPEDKYTFAEARLPRLAVPEAFSNEIALPIRRSDIDFNDHVHNLTYLDYALEVLPADVYETRDFKKLRISYKLAVKSGEEIICKYAKIENRHICCIFGKGGDLKTQIEFD
;
A
#
# COMPACT_ATOMS: atom_id res chain seq x y z
N MET A 1 13.33 14.33 6.61
CA MET A 1 13.81 13.63 7.86
C MET A 1 13.59 12.14 7.73
N ILE A 2 14.58 11.33 8.14
CA ILE A 2 14.46 9.87 8.23
C ILE A 2 13.96 9.52 9.63
N ILE A 3 13.01 8.61 9.74
CA ILE A 3 12.45 8.18 11.04
C ILE A 3 12.44 6.65 11.11
N ASP A 4 12.89 6.15 12.27
CA ASP A 4 12.91 4.73 12.60
C ASP A 4 11.82 4.42 13.64
N PHE A 5 11.16 3.27 13.45
CA PHE A 5 10.18 2.72 14.38
C PHE A 5 10.47 1.24 14.65
N GLU A 6 10.64 0.90 15.92
CA GLU A 6 10.64 -0.49 16.35
C GLU A 6 9.20 -1.01 16.39
N TYR A 7 9.03 -2.25 15.94
CA TYR A 7 7.74 -2.92 15.92
C TYR A 7 7.85 -4.31 16.56
N GLN A 8 6.85 -4.65 17.36
CA GLN A 8 6.74 -5.97 17.99
C GLN A 8 5.57 -6.71 17.34
N PRO A 9 5.82 -7.62 16.38
CA PRO A 9 4.78 -8.41 15.74
C PRO A 9 4.14 -9.38 16.74
N VAL A 10 2.89 -9.71 16.47
CA VAL A 10 2.12 -10.71 17.24
C VAL A 10 1.96 -11.99 16.41
N LEU A 11 1.50 -13.08 17.01
CA LEU A 11 1.41 -14.40 16.36
C LEU A 11 0.57 -14.35 15.07
N GLU A 12 -0.49 -13.56 15.07
CA GLU A 12 -1.39 -13.38 13.93
C GLU A 12 -0.72 -12.74 12.70
N ASP A 13 0.44 -12.10 12.87
CA ASP A 13 1.20 -11.52 11.77
C ASP A 13 1.94 -12.56 10.91
N TYR A 14 1.95 -13.84 11.32
CA TYR A 14 2.75 -14.87 10.67
C TYR A 14 1.93 -15.95 9.98
N LYS A 15 2.52 -16.53 8.93
CA LYS A 15 2.05 -17.75 8.27
C LYS A 15 2.46 -18.97 9.10
N LYS A 16 1.88 -20.14 8.79
CA LYS A 16 2.18 -21.42 9.44
C LYS A 16 3.67 -21.81 9.41
N ASN A 17 4.38 -21.39 8.36
CA ASN A 17 5.82 -21.65 8.19
C ASN A 17 6.73 -20.65 8.94
N GLY A 18 6.14 -19.73 9.72
CA GLY A 18 6.85 -18.70 10.48
C GLY A 18 7.24 -17.45 9.67
N ASP A 19 6.93 -17.37 8.38
CA ASP A 19 7.10 -16.15 7.61
C ASP A 19 6.04 -15.12 7.95
N MET A 20 6.42 -13.84 7.99
CA MET A 20 5.45 -12.77 8.17
C MET A 20 4.50 -12.69 6.97
N LYS A 21 3.22 -12.47 7.23
CA LYS A 21 2.21 -12.25 6.19
C LYS A 21 2.49 -10.95 5.44
N LEU A 22 2.24 -10.93 4.14
CA LEU A 22 2.44 -9.74 3.30
C LEU A 22 1.58 -8.55 3.79
N GLY A 23 0.34 -8.80 4.20
CA GLY A 23 -0.53 -7.78 4.80
C GLY A 23 0.04 -7.19 6.09
N SER A 24 0.70 -8.00 6.92
CA SER A 24 1.36 -7.52 8.15
C SER A 24 2.59 -6.67 7.83
N ILE A 25 3.37 -7.02 6.81
CA ILE A 25 4.48 -6.19 6.32
C ILE A 25 3.95 -4.82 5.88
N LEU A 26 2.93 -4.79 5.02
CA LEU A 26 2.31 -3.54 4.58
C LEU A 26 1.78 -2.71 5.75
N LYS A 27 1.10 -3.33 6.71
CA LYS A 27 0.57 -2.69 7.92
C LYS A 27 1.67 -2.00 8.74
N ILE A 28 2.82 -2.67 8.93
CA ILE A 28 3.97 -2.10 9.65
C ILE A 28 4.50 -0.87 8.92
N LEU A 29 4.68 -0.96 7.60
CA LEU A 29 5.18 0.15 6.78
C LEU A 29 4.18 1.32 6.74
N GLU A 30 2.89 1.05 6.53
CA GLU A 30 1.85 2.08 6.55
C GLU A 30 1.80 2.80 7.90
N ASN A 31 1.80 2.05 9.01
CA ASN A 31 1.81 2.64 10.34
C ASN A 31 3.07 3.48 10.61
N SER A 32 4.24 3.08 10.09
CA SER A 32 5.45 3.91 10.20
C SER A 32 5.31 5.21 9.41
N GLY A 33 4.65 5.16 8.24
CA GLY A 33 4.32 6.34 7.46
C GLY A 33 3.36 7.30 8.18
N ASN A 34 2.33 6.75 8.83
CA ASN A 34 1.37 7.54 9.62
C ASN A 34 2.06 8.23 10.81
N LYS A 35 2.88 7.50 11.57
CA LYS A 35 3.67 8.08 12.66
C LYS A 35 4.67 9.14 12.17
N HIS A 36 5.20 9.00 10.96
CA HIS A 36 6.03 10.05 10.36
C HIS A 36 5.20 11.31 10.09
N SER A 37 3.99 11.17 9.57
CA SER A 37 3.08 12.31 9.34
C SER A 37 2.70 13.01 10.66
N ASP A 38 2.41 12.25 11.71
CA ASP A 38 2.16 12.80 13.05
C ASP A 38 3.35 13.62 13.55
N ARG A 39 4.57 13.08 13.44
CA ARG A 39 5.80 13.81 13.84
C ARG A 39 6.09 15.05 12.99
N ALA A 40 5.70 15.02 11.72
CA ALA A 40 5.81 16.17 10.83
C ALA A 40 4.76 17.27 11.13
N GLY A 41 3.81 17.03 12.04
CA GLY A 41 2.70 17.94 12.31
C GLY A 41 1.72 18.04 11.12
N ASP A 42 1.52 16.91 10.43
CA ASP A 42 0.56 16.73 9.34
C ASP A 42 -0.25 15.45 9.60
N ALA A 43 -0.84 15.38 10.82
CA ALA A 43 -1.57 14.21 11.29
C ALA A 43 -2.79 13.94 10.42
N ILE A 44 -3.00 12.66 10.06
CA ILE A 44 -4.05 12.25 9.12
C ILE A 44 -5.45 12.65 9.63
N LEU A 45 -5.72 12.49 10.92
CA LEU A 45 -7.01 12.82 11.52
C LEU A 45 -7.28 14.34 11.57
N GLU A 46 -6.24 15.17 11.60
CA GLU A 46 -6.38 16.62 11.57
C GLU A 46 -6.60 17.15 10.14
N GLY A 47 -6.04 16.46 9.14
CA GLY A 47 -6.15 16.84 7.72
C GLY A 47 -7.60 16.81 7.19
N SER A 48 -8.45 15.94 7.70
CA SER A 48 -9.87 15.88 7.33
C SER A 48 -10.64 17.17 7.59
N ASN A 49 -10.19 17.99 8.56
CA ASN A 49 -10.77 19.29 8.90
C ASN A 49 -10.27 20.44 7.99
N SER A 50 -9.21 20.22 7.23
CA SER A 50 -8.59 21.25 6.37
C SER A 50 -9.20 21.34 4.97
N GLY A 51 -10.15 20.47 4.61
CA GLY A 51 -10.73 20.38 3.27
C GLY A 51 -9.81 19.75 2.23
N VAL A 52 -8.65 19.21 2.63
CA VAL A 52 -7.68 18.52 1.76
C VAL A 52 -7.26 17.22 2.40
N ALA A 53 -7.20 16.14 1.62
CA ALA A 53 -6.75 14.84 2.09
C ALA A 53 -5.55 14.31 1.29
N TRP A 54 -4.70 13.53 1.96
CA TRP A 54 -3.71 12.70 1.29
C TRP A 54 -4.36 11.42 0.77
N VAL A 55 -4.11 11.11 -0.49
CA VAL A 55 -4.61 9.89 -1.15
C VAL A 55 -3.43 9.07 -1.63
N LEU A 56 -3.33 7.84 -1.13
CA LEU A 56 -2.40 6.84 -1.59
C LEU A 56 -2.86 6.31 -2.95
N THR A 57 -1.98 6.38 -3.96
CA THR A 57 -2.30 5.89 -5.30
C THR A 57 -1.57 4.62 -5.68
N ASP A 58 -0.37 4.42 -5.15
CA ASP A 58 0.44 3.25 -5.49
C ASP A 58 1.29 2.77 -4.31
N TRP A 59 1.49 1.46 -4.23
CA TRP A 59 2.53 0.77 -3.49
C TRP A 59 3.43 -0.03 -4.42
N MET A 60 4.72 -0.07 -4.12
CA MET A 60 5.65 -1.07 -4.61
C MET A 60 6.48 -1.60 -3.44
N LEU A 61 6.56 -2.93 -3.33
CA LEU A 61 7.43 -3.63 -2.39
C LEU A 61 8.36 -4.59 -3.13
N GLU A 62 9.56 -4.74 -2.58
CA GLU A 62 10.51 -5.80 -2.89
C GLU A 62 10.87 -6.51 -1.59
N LEU A 63 10.62 -7.82 -1.53
CA LEU A 63 10.96 -8.68 -0.41
C LEU A 63 12.28 -9.38 -0.71
N ILE A 64 13.36 -8.88 -0.13
CA ILE A 64 14.67 -9.51 -0.20
C ILE A 64 14.63 -10.82 0.58
N LYS A 65 13.97 -10.79 1.75
CA LYS A 65 13.77 -11.93 2.64
C LYS A 65 12.50 -11.71 3.45
N TYR A 66 11.69 -12.76 3.64
CA TYR A 66 10.55 -12.67 4.55
C TYR A 66 11.02 -12.55 6.00
N PRO A 67 10.51 -11.54 6.77
CA PRO A 67 10.69 -11.50 8.22
C PRO A 67 10.15 -12.78 8.86
N LYS A 68 10.86 -13.30 9.86
CA LYS A 68 10.51 -14.52 10.58
C LYS A 68 9.96 -14.24 11.96
N TYR A 69 9.21 -15.19 12.49
CA TYR A 69 8.78 -15.14 13.88
C TYR A 69 9.99 -15.06 14.82
N GLY A 70 9.97 -14.08 15.72
CA GLY A 70 11.07 -13.80 16.66
C GLY A 70 12.10 -12.78 16.19
N ASP A 71 12.03 -12.31 14.93
CA ASP A 71 12.90 -11.24 14.47
C ASP A 71 12.57 -9.91 15.18
N LYS A 72 13.61 -9.12 15.44
CA LYS A 72 13.47 -7.73 15.88
C LYS A 72 13.25 -6.87 14.64
N ILE A 73 12.07 -6.23 14.57
CA ILE A 73 11.65 -5.45 13.40
C ILE A 73 11.88 -3.97 13.64
N LEU A 74 12.58 -3.33 12.68
CA LEU A 74 12.71 -1.88 12.61
C LEU A 74 12.21 -1.43 11.23
N ALA A 75 11.21 -0.56 11.22
CA ALA A 75 10.71 0.09 10.01
C ALA A 75 11.27 1.51 9.92
N ARG A 76 11.87 1.85 8.80
CA ARG A 76 12.43 3.16 8.47
C ARG A 76 11.63 3.78 7.35
N THR A 77 11.36 5.09 7.44
CA THR A 77 10.66 5.82 6.39
C THR A 77 11.13 7.26 6.26
N TRP A 78 11.01 7.80 5.05
CA TRP A 78 11.26 9.20 4.72
C TRP A 78 10.46 9.61 3.48
N SER A 79 10.31 10.92 3.29
CA SER A 79 9.75 11.48 2.05
C SER A 79 10.90 11.80 1.09
N GLU A 80 10.72 11.53 -0.20
CA GLU A 80 11.64 12.00 -1.26
C GLU A 80 11.43 13.49 -1.55
N PRO A 81 12.41 14.17 -2.19
CA PRO A 81 12.21 15.51 -2.73
C PRO A 81 11.08 15.53 -3.74
N VAL A 82 10.20 16.54 -3.64
CA VAL A 82 9.05 16.70 -4.53
C VAL A 82 9.52 17.16 -5.89
N LYS A 83 9.48 16.28 -6.90
CA LYS A 83 9.88 16.55 -8.29
C LYS A 83 8.72 17.06 -9.16
N GLN A 84 7.50 16.74 -8.78
CA GLN A 84 6.27 17.15 -9.48
C GLN A 84 5.28 17.71 -8.47
N PRO A 85 4.67 18.87 -8.72
CA PRO A 85 3.90 19.60 -7.71
C PRO A 85 2.62 18.88 -7.23
N LEU A 86 2.17 17.84 -7.93
CA LEU A 86 0.97 17.08 -7.59
C LEU A 86 1.26 15.70 -7.00
N VAL A 87 2.54 15.29 -6.92
CA VAL A 87 2.92 13.93 -6.54
C VAL A 87 4.01 13.96 -5.49
N CYS A 88 3.79 13.24 -4.41
CA CYS A 88 4.81 12.94 -3.40
C CYS A 88 5.13 11.47 -3.37
N THR A 89 6.38 11.15 -3.11
CA THR A 89 6.88 9.78 -2.92
C THR A 89 7.37 9.64 -1.49
N ARG A 90 7.08 8.50 -0.89
CA ARG A 90 7.58 8.12 0.43
C ARG A 90 8.20 6.75 0.32
N ASP A 91 9.42 6.63 0.83
CA ASP A 91 10.18 5.40 0.84
C ASP A 91 10.18 4.72 2.20
N PHE A 92 10.41 3.41 2.15
CA PHE A 92 10.42 2.54 3.32
C PHE A 92 11.52 1.50 3.21
N GLU A 93 12.13 1.19 4.34
CA GLU A 93 13.01 0.04 4.54
C GLU A 93 12.56 -0.71 5.79
N MET A 94 12.55 -2.03 5.74
CA MET A 94 12.34 -2.86 6.94
C MET A 94 13.60 -3.67 7.20
N TYR A 95 14.06 -3.60 8.42
CA TYR A 95 15.22 -4.34 8.91
C TYR A 95 14.77 -5.41 9.90
N CYS A 96 15.32 -6.61 9.75
CA CYS A 96 15.14 -7.72 10.69
C CYS A 96 16.47 -8.07 11.29
N ASN A 97 16.61 -7.97 12.61
CA ASN A 97 17.87 -8.20 13.32
C ASN A 97 19.06 -7.37 12.76
N GLY A 98 18.78 -6.18 12.25
CA GLY A 98 19.77 -5.27 11.64
C GLY A 98 20.03 -5.48 10.14
N GLU A 99 19.47 -6.54 9.51
CA GLU A 99 19.59 -6.79 8.08
C GLU A 99 18.38 -6.19 7.31
N LEU A 100 18.65 -5.54 6.17
CA LEU A 100 17.60 -5.07 5.28
C LEU A 100 16.85 -6.26 4.63
N THR A 101 15.55 -6.35 4.87
CA THR A 101 14.73 -7.47 4.42
C THR A 101 13.62 -7.06 3.45
N VAL A 102 13.09 -5.84 3.57
CA VAL A 102 12.04 -5.33 2.68
C VAL A 102 12.35 -3.90 2.30
N LYS A 103 12.12 -3.58 1.04
CA LYS A 103 12.11 -2.23 0.48
C LYS A 103 10.70 -1.87 0.05
N GLY A 104 10.31 -0.62 0.22
CA GLY A 104 9.00 -0.14 -0.20
C GLY A 104 9.03 1.29 -0.69
N THR A 105 8.14 1.62 -1.60
CA THR A 105 7.85 3.00 -1.99
C THR A 105 6.36 3.19 -2.23
N THR A 106 5.88 4.39 -1.97
CA THR A 106 4.50 4.78 -2.17
C THR A 106 4.40 6.08 -2.93
N LYS A 107 3.30 6.21 -3.66
CA LYS A 107 2.96 7.45 -4.35
C LYS A 107 1.69 8.05 -3.77
N TRP A 108 1.74 9.33 -3.50
CA TRP A 108 0.67 10.10 -2.86
C TRP A 108 0.30 11.32 -3.67
N ILE A 109 -0.97 11.69 -3.64
CA ILE A 109 -1.48 12.97 -4.12
C ILE A 109 -2.25 13.66 -3.01
N ARG A 110 -2.33 14.99 -3.06
CA ARG A 110 -3.27 15.76 -2.24
C ARG A 110 -4.55 15.99 -3.05
N LEU A 111 -5.69 15.77 -2.43
CA LEU A 111 -6.99 15.93 -3.05
C LEU A 111 -7.78 17.02 -2.31
N ASP A 112 -8.27 18.00 -3.03
CA ASP A 112 -9.24 18.95 -2.52
C ASP A 112 -10.59 18.23 -2.38
N LEU A 113 -11.10 18.14 -1.17
CA LEU A 113 -12.32 17.38 -0.85
C LEU A 113 -13.60 18.05 -1.35
N THR A 114 -13.56 19.37 -1.63
CA THR A 114 -14.70 20.11 -2.17
C THR A 114 -14.86 19.87 -3.66
N THR A 115 -13.74 19.89 -4.40
CA THR A 115 -13.76 19.78 -5.86
C THR A 115 -13.48 18.36 -6.36
N GLY A 116 -12.95 17.47 -5.52
CA GLY A 116 -12.50 16.13 -5.89
C GLY A 116 -11.27 16.13 -6.81
N ARG A 117 -10.53 17.23 -6.89
CA ARG A 117 -9.39 17.38 -7.81
C ARG A 117 -8.04 17.36 -7.07
N PRO A 118 -6.99 16.83 -7.72
CA PRO A 118 -5.64 16.95 -7.17
C PRO A 118 -5.23 18.42 -7.02
N CYS A 119 -4.64 18.75 -5.88
CA CYS A 119 -4.09 20.06 -5.58
C CYS A 119 -2.58 19.99 -5.33
N LYS A 120 -1.90 21.12 -5.55
CA LYS A 120 -0.45 21.20 -5.37
C LYS A 120 -0.07 20.98 -3.91
N VAL A 121 1.05 20.31 -3.71
CA VAL A 121 1.72 20.22 -2.41
C VAL A 121 2.49 21.53 -2.22
N THR A 122 2.15 22.23 -1.16
CA THR A 122 2.72 23.54 -0.85
C THR A 122 4.08 23.43 -0.16
N GLU A 123 4.92 24.47 -0.25
CA GLU A 123 6.27 24.45 0.31
C GLU A 123 6.27 24.28 1.85
N ASP A 124 5.27 24.82 2.53
CA ASP A 124 5.10 24.66 3.97
C ASP A 124 4.83 23.21 4.37
N ILE A 125 4.04 22.48 3.59
CA ILE A 125 3.83 21.03 3.78
C ILE A 125 5.12 20.26 3.50
N ILE A 126 5.82 20.56 2.39
CA ILE A 126 7.08 19.90 2.06
C ILE A 126 8.10 20.10 3.18
N ALA A 127 8.23 21.33 3.69
CA ALA A 127 9.17 21.67 4.76
C ALA A 127 8.94 20.87 6.05
N LYS A 128 7.68 20.54 6.40
CA LYS A 128 7.35 19.72 7.57
C LYS A 128 8.00 18.34 7.52
N TYR A 129 8.04 17.71 6.33
CA TYR A 129 8.58 16.36 6.14
C TYR A 129 10.11 16.33 6.01
N GLN A 130 10.77 17.48 5.77
CA GLN A 130 12.21 17.57 5.55
C GLN A 130 12.71 16.47 4.59
N PRO A 131 12.34 16.53 3.30
CA PRO A 131 12.60 15.46 2.34
C PRO A 131 14.08 15.12 2.26
N GLU A 132 14.38 13.83 2.02
CA GLU A 132 15.75 13.28 1.95
C GLU A 132 16.08 12.92 0.51
N ASP A 133 17.27 13.31 0.04
CA ASP A 133 17.79 12.90 -1.27
C ASP A 133 18.35 11.47 -1.21
N LYS A 134 17.50 10.55 -0.76
CA LYS A 134 17.73 9.12 -0.65
C LYS A 134 16.56 8.39 -1.32
N TYR A 135 16.87 7.36 -2.09
CA TYR A 135 15.92 6.59 -2.87
C TYR A 135 16.07 5.11 -2.59
N THR A 136 14.99 4.45 -2.24
CA THR A 136 14.95 3.00 -2.04
C THR A 136 15.08 2.24 -3.36
N PHE A 137 14.53 2.82 -4.44
CA PHE A 137 14.62 2.28 -5.79
C PHE A 137 15.26 3.30 -6.74
N ALA A 138 16.17 2.84 -7.59
CA ALA A 138 16.91 3.70 -8.52
C ALA A 138 15.99 4.44 -9.53
N GLU A 139 14.84 3.85 -9.87
CA GLU A 139 13.83 4.45 -10.71
C GLU A 139 12.56 4.74 -9.90
N ALA A 140 12.36 6.00 -9.56
CA ALA A 140 11.17 6.48 -8.82
C ALA A 140 9.88 6.47 -9.64
N ARG A 141 9.86 5.91 -10.85
CA ARG A 141 8.65 5.85 -11.68
C ARG A 141 7.92 4.53 -11.46
N LEU A 142 6.75 4.62 -10.81
CA LEU A 142 5.79 3.53 -10.77
C LEU A 142 4.99 3.55 -12.09
N PRO A 143 5.32 2.70 -13.08
CA PRO A 143 4.61 2.69 -14.36
C PRO A 143 3.16 2.28 -14.13
N ARG A 144 2.28 2.75 -15.02
CA ARG A 144 0.87 2.33 -15.00
C ARG A 144 0.80 0.82 -15.26
N LEU A 145 0.02 0.12 -14.44
CA LEU A 145 -0.24 -1.30 -14.64
C LEU A 145 -1.24 -1.48 -15.78
N ALA A 146 -0.97 -2.43 -16.66
CA ALA A 146 -1.89 -2.79 -17.74
C ALA A 146 -2.94 -3.78 -17.21
N VAL A 147 -4.21 -3.51 -17.48
CA VAL A 147 -5.31 -4.42 -17.13
C VAL A 147 -5.27 -5.61 -18.09
N PRO A 148 -5.32 -6.85 -17.60
CA PRO A 148 -5.41 -8.04 -18.45
C PRO A 148 -6.63 -8.02 -19.38
N GLU A 149 -6.48 -8.51 -20.61
CA GLU A 149 -7.59 -8.64 -21.56
C GLU A 149 -8.53 -9.80 -21.20
N ALA A 150 -8.00 -10.84 -20.52
CA ALA A 150 -8.76 -12.00 -20.08
C ALA A 150 -8.37 -12.40 -18.65
N PHE A 151 -9.32 -12.97 -17.94
CA PHE A 151 -9.16 -13.47 -16.58
C PHE A 151 -9.50 -14.96 -16.52
N SER A 152 -8.76 -15.71 -15.72
CA SER A 152 -8.93 -17.16 -15.55
C SER A 152 -9.74 -17.54 -14.32
N ASN A 153 -9.95 -16.61 -13.39
CA ASN A 153 -10.76 -16.80 -12.18
C ASN A 153 -11.45 -15.49 -11.79
N GLU A 154 -12.63 -15.61 -11.19
CA GLU A 154 -13.31 -14.44 -10.59
C GLU A 154 -14.15 -14.87 -9.39
N ILE A 155 -14.30 -13.95 -8.43
CA ILE A 155 -15.09 -14.13 -7.23
C ILE A 155 -15.78 -12.81 -6.85
N ALA A 156 -17.06 -12.87 -6.51
CA ALA A 156 -17.77 -11.73 -5.93
C ALA A 156 -17.61 -11.78 -4.41
N LEU A 157 -17.24 -10.66 -3.81
CA LEU A 157 -17.05 -10.52 -2.37
C LEU A 157 -17.91 -9.41 -1.80
N PRO A 158 -18.60 -9.67 -0.68
CA PRO A 158 -19.27 -8.61 0.06
C PRO A 158 -18.27 -7.77 0.84
N ILE A 159 -18.52 -6.48 0.94
CA ILE A 159 -17.76 -5.59 1.83
C ILE A 159 -18.23 -5.80 3.27
N ARG A 160 -17.31 -6.17 4.16
CA ARG A 160 -17.61 -6.32 5.58
C ARG A 160 -17.59 -4.97 6.28
N ARG A 161 -18.34 -4.81 7.36
CA ARG A 161 -18.29 -3.59 8.19
C ARG A 161 -16.89 -3.32 8.76
N SER A 162 -16.15 -4.38 9.07
CA SER A 162 -14.77 -4.30 9.56
C SER A 162 -13.75 -3.85 8.52
N ASP A 163 -14.11 -3.84 7.24
CA ASP A 163 -13.24 -3.42 6.14
C ASP A 163 -13.22 -1.89 5.98
N ILE A 164 -14.18 -1.20 6.61
CA ILE A 164 -14.38 0.25 6.46
C ILE A 164 -13.52 1.01 7.46
N ASP A 165 -12.78 1.99 6.96
CA ASP A 165 -11.94 2.88 7.75
C ASP A 165 -12.69 4.14 8.24
N PHE A 166 -11.97 5.05 8.89
CA PHE A 166 -12.52 6.30 9.43
C PHE A 166 -12.98 7.31 8.35
N ASN A 167 -12.67 7.08 7.07
CA ASN A 167 -13.15 7.89 5.94
C ASN A 167 -14.39 7.29 5.26
N ASP A 168 -15.04 6.29 5.87
CA ASP A 168 -16.16 5.54 5.30
C ASP A 168 -15.83 4.81 3.97
N HIS A 169 -14.57 4.47 3.78
CA HIS A 169 -14.08 3.70 2.63
C HIS A 169 -13.46 2.38 3.09
N VAL A 170 -13.36 1.43 2.17
CA VAL A 170 -12.56 0.23 2.39
C VAL A 170 -11.11 0.65 2.62
N HIS A 171 -10.55 0.20 3.76
CA HIS A 171 -9.16 0.49 4.13
C HIS A 171 -8.17 -0.05 3.08
N ASN A 172 -7.16 0.74 2.74
CA ASN A 172 -6.20 0.42 1.67
C ASN A 172 -5.61 -0.99 1.75
N LEU A 173 -5.28 -1.48 2.94
CA LEU A 173 -4.69 -2.81 3.12
C LEU A 173 -5.67 -3.94 2.84
N THR A 174 -6.97 -3.74 3.05
CA THR A 174 -8.02 -4.75 2.83
C THR A 174 -8.11 -5.19 1.37
N TYR A 175 -7.74 -4.32 0.42
CA TYR A 175 -7.70 -4.71 -1.00
C TYR A 175 -6.70 -5.84 -1.27
N LEU A 176 -5.61 -5.94 -0.49
CA LEU A 176 -4.71 -7.07 -0.59
C LEU A 176 -5.40 -8.37 -0.14
N ASP A 177 -6.18 -8.33 0.94
CA ASP A 177 -6.91 -9.50 1.42
C ASP A 177 -7.91 -9.98 0.35
N TYR A 178 -8.67 -9.07 -0.27
CA TYR A 178 -9.56 -9.41 -1.38
C TYR A 178 -8.82 -10.02 -2.58
N ALA A 179 -7.65 -9.50 -2.91
CA ALA A 179 -6.84 -10.04 -4.00
C ALA A 179 -6.32 -11.45 -3.71
N LEU A 180 -6.02 -11.75 -2.45
CA LEU A 180 -5.59 -13.09 -2.04
C LEU A 180 -6.71 -14.14 -2.15
N GLU A 181 -7.98 -13.75 -1.97
CA GLU A 181 -9.12 -14.68 -2.06
C GLU A 181 -9.39 -15.18 -3.49
N VAL A 182 -8.99 -14.42 -4.53
CA VAL A 182 -9.22 -14.84 -5.91
C VAL A 182 -8.06 -15.65 -6.50
N LEU A 183 -6.94 -15.77 -5.76
CA LEU A 183 -5.78 -16.56 -6.21
C LEU A 183 -6.13 -18.06 -6.35
N PRO A 184 -5.58 -18.78 -7.33
CA PRO A 184 -5.60 -20.24 -7.34
C PRO A 184 -5.02 -20.83 -6.04
N ALA A 185 -5.55 -21.96 -5.59
CA ALA A 185 -5.19 -22.56 -4.30
C ALA A 185 -3.69 -22.85 -4.16
N ASP A 186 -3.05 -23.37 -5.21
CA ASP A 186 -1.61 -23.64 -5.25
C ASP A 186 -0.77 -22.37 -5.11
N VAL A 187 -1.19 -21.26 -5.74
CA VAL A 187 -0.54 -19.96 -5.63
C VAL A 187 -0.74 -19.39 -4.23
N TYR A 188 -1.97 -19.50 -3.70
CA TYR A 188 -2.30 -19.01 -2.36
C TYR A 188 -1.55 -19.77 -1.26
N GLU A 189 -1.37 -21.09 -1.39
CA GLU A 189 -0.67 -21.92 -0.39
C GLU A 189 0.79 -21.51 -0.23
N THR A 190 1.51 -21.30 -1.32
CA THR A 190 2.92 -20.89 -1.27
C THR A 190 3.07 -19.43 -0.90
N ARG A 191 2.40 -18.53 -1.61
CA ARG A 191 2.48 -17.05 -1.42
C ARG A 191 3.90 -16.54 -1.20
N ASP A 192 4.87 -17.13 -1.90
CA ASP A 192 6.28 -16.73 -1.84
C ASP A 192 6.58 -15.65 -2.89
N PHE A 193 5.88 -14.52 -2.76
CA PHE A 193 6.04 -13.39 -3.66
C PHE A 193 7.27 -12.57 -3.26
N LYS A 194 8.08 -12.17 -4.24
CA LYS A 194 9.25 -11.31 -4.04
C LYS A 194 8.95 -9.85 -4.33
N LYS A 195 7.92 -9.57 -5.12
CA LYS A 195 7.49 -8.21 -5.45
C LYS A 195 5.99 -8.09 -5.33
N LEU A 196 5.56 -6.91 -4.91
CA LEU A 196 4.16 -6.50 -4.86
C LEU A 196 4.02 -5.11 -5.45
N ARG A 197 3.03 -4.95 -6.32
CA ARG A 197 2.56 -3.66 -6.79
C ARG A 197 1.08 -3.54 -6.50
N ILE A 198 0.67 -2.41 -5.92
CA ILE A 198 -0.75 -2.07 -5.77
C ILE A 198 -0.98 -0.71 -6.44
N SER A 199 -2.03 -0.60 -7.22
CA SER A 199 -2.45 0.65 -7.83
C SER A 199 -3.92 0.89 -7.51
N TYR A 200 -4.18 1.88 -6.66
CA TYR A 200 -5.52 2.30 -6.27
C TYR A 200 -6.07 3.30 -7.31
N LYS A 201 -7.30 3.09 -7.75
CA LYS A 201 -7.95 3.93 -8.77
C LYS A 201 -9.18 4.65 -8.22
N LEU A 202 -10.08 3.89 -7.62
CA LEU A 202 -11.33 4.40 -7.06
C LEU A 202 -11.58 3.72 -5.71
N ALA A 203 -11.98 4.51 -4.72
CA ALA A 203 -12.36 3.97 -3.42
C ALA A 203 -13.64 3.11 -3.53
N VAL A 204 -13.75 2.12 -2.66
CA VAL A 204 -14.96 1.33 -2.43
C VAL A 204 -15.60 1.80 -1.13
N LYS A 205 -16.90 2.00 -1.13
CA LYS A 205 -17.67 2.47 0.02
C LYS A 205 -18.47 1.34 0.68
N SER A 206 -18.90 1.60 1.90
CA SER A 206 -19.82 0.70 2.59
C SER A 206 -21.08 0.42 1.77
N GLY A 207 -21.49 -0.84 1.70
CA GLY A 207 -22.68 -1.28 0.94
C GLY A 207 -22.45 -1.50 -0.56
N GLU A 208 -21.25 -1.23 -1.09
CA GLU A 208 -20.91 -1.63 -2.45
C GLU A 208 -20.59 -3.14 -2.50
N GLU A 209 -20.66 -3.71 -3.70
CA GLU A 209 -20.22 -5.06 -4.01
C GLU A 209 -19.02 -5.00 -4.95
N ILE A 210 -18.08 -5.90 -4.77
CA ILE A 210 -16.89 -5.99 -5.61
C ILE A 210 -16.76 -7.35 -6.28
N ILE A 211 -16.12 -7.35 -7.43
CA ILE A 211 -15.73 -8.56 -8.16
C ILE A 211 -14.22 -8.55 -8.30
N CYS A 212 -13.57 -9.53 -7.68
CA CYS A 212 -12.15 -9.75 -7.81
C CYS A 212 -11.90 -10.70 -8.98
N LYS A 213 -11.01 -10.33 -9.89
CA LYS A 213 -10.66 -11.13 -11.07
C LYS A 213 -9.16 -11.38 -11.10
N TYR A 214 -8.78 -12.61 -11.47
CA TYR A 214 -7.39 -13.05 -11.51
C TYR A 214 -6.97 -13.42 -12.91
N ALA A 215 -5.74 -13.03 -13.25
CA ALA A 215 -5.04 -13.48 -14.45
C ALA A 215 -3.57 -13.79 -14.11
N LYS A 216 -2.98 -14.75 -14.85
CA LYS A 216 -1.54 -14.98 -14.84
C LYS A 216 -0.97 -14.58 -16.19
N ILE A 217 0.03 -13.68 -16.17
CA ILE A 217 0.76 -13.26 -17.37
C ILE A 217 2.25 -13.51 -17.10
N GLU A 218 2.81 -14.47 -17.80
CA GLU A 218 4.18 -14.96 -17.54
C GLU A 218 4.32 -15.44 -16.10
N ASN A 219 5.21 -14.82 -15.32
CA ASN A 219 5.43 -15.15 -13.91
C ASN A 219 4.63 -14.23 -12.95
N ARG A 220 3.86 -13.26 -13.49
CA ARG A 220 3.10 -12.31 -12.68
C ARG A 220 1.68 -12.81 -12.43
N HIS A 221 1.26 -12.74 -11.19
CA HIS A 221 -0.09 -12.96 -10.75
C HIS A 221 -0.79 -11.60 -10.61
N ILE A 222 -1.85 -11.38 -11.38
CA ILE A 222 -2.52 -10.09 -11.48
C ILE A 222 -3.95 -10.23 -10.96
N CYS A 223 -4.29 -9.43 -9.96
CA CYS A 223 -5.63 -9.34 -9.42
C CYS A 223 -6.20 -7.94 -9.69
N CYS A 224 -7.37 -7.89 -10.32
CA CYS A 224 -8.11 -6.66 -10.57
C CYS A 224 -9.41 -6.69 -9.77
N ILE A 225 -9.65 -5.65 -8.99
CA ILE A 225 -10.86 -5.50 -8.18
C ILE A 225 -11.76 -4.47 -8.87
N PHE A 226 -12.94 -4.89 -9.27
CA PHE A 226 -13.94 -4.08 -9.94
C PHE A 226 -15.13 -3.82 -9.02
N GLY A 227 -15.74 -2.64 -9.15
CA GLY A 227 -17.08 -2.42 -8.65
C GLY A 227 -18.13 -3.17 -9.49
N LYS A 228 -19.33 -3.33 -8.99
CA LYS A 228 -20.46 -3.99 -9.69
C LYS A 228 -20.77 -3.36 -11.06
N GLY A 229 -20.47 -2.08 -11.23
CA GLY A 229 -20.62 -1.34 -12.50
C GLY A 229 -19.52 -1.60 -13.52
N GLY A 230 -18.50 -2.42 -13.20
CA GLY A 230 -17.37 -2.73 -14.08
C GLY A 230 -16.23 -1.72 -14.01
N ASP A 231 -16.28 -0.74 -13.12
CA ASP A 231 -15.23 0.24 -12.88
C ASP A 231 -14.08 -0.37 -12.08
N LEU A 232 -12.85 -0.20 -12.54
CA LEU A 232 -11.66 -0.69 -11.86
C LEU A 232 -11.40 0.12 -10.58
N LYS A 233 -11.44 -0.56 -9.44
CA LYS A 233 -11.16 0.01 -8.12
C LYS A 233 -9.66 -0.07 -7.79
N THR A 234 -9.09 -1.25 -7.91
CA THR A 234 -7.68 -1.49 -7.55
C THR A 234 -7.10 -2.60 -8.42
N GLN A 235 -5.83 -2.48 -8.75
CA GLN A 235 -5.06 -3.54 -9.38
C GLN A 235 -3.87 -3.91 -8.51
N ILE A 236 -3.64 -5.21 -8.35
CA ILE A 236 -2.54 -5.76 -7.55
C ILE A 236 -1.79 -6.77 -8.40
N GLU A 237 -0.47 -6.65 -8.43
CA GLU A 237 0.43 -7.59 -9.10
C GLU A 237 1.42 -8.17 -8.11
N PHE A 238 1.58 -9.48 -8.17
CA PHE A 238 2.57 -10.25 -7.40
C PHE A 238 3.56 -10.92 -8.37
N ASP A 239 4.86 -10.97 -7.97
CA ASP A 239 5.93 -11.60 -8.72
C ASP A 239 6.89 -12.34 -7.76
#